data_031675d7d843acd79b8d45d36f264bcc
#
_entry.id   031675d7d843acd79b8d45d36f264bcc
#
_cell.length_a   1.000
_cell.length_b   1.000
_cell.length_c   1.000
_cell.angle_alpha   90.00
_cell.angle_beta   90.00
_cell.angle_gamma   90.00
#
_symmetry.space_group_name_H-M   'P 1'
#
loop_
_entity.id
_entity.type
_entity.pdbx_description
1 polymer ?
#
loop_
_entity_poly.entity_id
_entity_poly.type
_entity_poly.pdbx_seq_one_letter_code
_entity_poly.pdbx_strand_id
1 'polypeptide(L)'
;MKILITGGAGFIGSALIRHIIRHTDHSVVNVDKLTYAGNLESLESVAASPRYAFEQVDICNRAELERVFAAHKPDAVMHLAAESHVDRSIDGAAAFIETNIVGTYTLLEAARAYWQQMPSEKRDAFRFHHISTDEVYGDLHGSDDLFTETTPYAPSSPYSASKASSDHLVRAWLRTYGLPTLITNCSNNYGPYHFPEKLIPLMILNALAGTPLPVYGNGQQIRDWLFVEDNARAL
;
A
#
# COMPACT_ATOMS: atom_id res chain seq x y z
N MET A 1 10.76 -15.00 8.97
CA MET A 1 9.63 -14.24 9.53
C MET A 1 8.35 -14.55 8.76
N LYS A 2 7.20 -14.36 9.40
CA LYS A 2 5.90 -14.36 8.72
C LYS A 2 5.39 -12.92 8.63
N ILE A 3 5.13 -12.46 7.42
CA ILE A 3 4.73 -11.07 7.15
C ILE A 3 3.28 -11.05 6.71
N LEU A 4 2.44 -10.27 7.37
CA LEU A 4 1.08 -9.98 6.93
C LEU A 4 1.14 -8.78 6.00
N ILE A 5 0.66 -8.96 4.76
CA ILE A 5 0.65 -7.91 3.72
C ILE A 5 -0.81 -7.62 3.38
N THR A 6 -1.26 -6.39 3.59
CA THR A 6 -2.58 -5.96 3.15
C THR A 6 -2.49 -5.31 1.76
N GLY A 7 -3.50 -5.50 0.93
CA GLY A 7 -3.48 -5.01 -0.45
C GLY A 7 -2.55 -5.81 -1.37
N GLY A 8 -2.28 -7.07 -1.01
CA GLY A 8 -1.31 -7.88 -1.72
C GLY A 8 -1.78 -8.41 -3.07
N ALA A 9 -3.08 -8.32 -3.40
CA ALA A 9 -3.58 -8.60 -4.75
C ALA A 9 -3.52 -7.38 -5.68
N GLY A 10 -3.13 -6.21 -5.17
CA GLY A 10 -2.89 -5.01 -5.95
C GLY A 10 -1.53 -5.02 -6.66
N PHE A 11 -1.26 -3.98 -7.43
CA PHE A 11 -0.06 -3.85 -8.27
C PHE A 11 1.25 -3.94 -7.45
N ILE A 12 1.48 -3.01 -6.53
CA ILE A 12 2.71 -2.97 -5.72
C ILE A 12 2.76 -4.14 -4.75
N GLY A 13 1.63 -4.47 -4.11
CA GLY A 13 1.54 -5.57 -3.15
C GLY A 13 1.87 -6.92 -3.77
N SER A 14 1.41 -7.19 -4.99
CA SER A 14 1.74 -8.44 -5.70
C SER A 14 3.21 -8.53 -6.10
N ALA A 15 3.84 -7.41 -6.50
CA ALA A 15 5.28 -7.36 -6.76
C ALA A 15 6.09 -7.67 -5.50
N LEU A 16 5.71 -7.05 -4.38
CA LEU A 16 6.33 -7.30 -3.07
C LEU A 16 6.20 -8.76 -2.64
N ILE A 17 5.02 -9.36 -2.76
CA ILE A 17 4.80 -10.77 -2.41
C ILE A 17 5.65 -11.70 -3.30
N ARG A 18 5.67 -11.46 -4.62
CA ARG A 18 6.53 -12.24 -5.53
C ARG A 18 8.00 -12.09 -5.17
N HIS A 19 8.45 -10.88 -4.83
CA HIS A 19 9.82 -10.62 -4.41
C HIS A 19 10.16 -11.41 -3.13
N ILE A 20 9.37 -11.30 -2.08
CA ILE A 20 9.60 -11.99 -0.81
C ILE A 20 9.65 -13.51 -1.00
N ILE A 21 8.69 -14.09 -1.69
CA ILE A 21 8.62 -15.54 -1.89
C ILE A 21 9.78 -16.07 -2.74
N ARG A 22 10.27 -15.30 -3.72
CA ARG A 22 11.36 -15.74 -4.62
C ARG A 22 12.75 -15.53 -4.04
N HIS A 23 12.94 -14.46 -3.26
CA HIS A 23 14.28 -14.01 -2.88
C HIS A 23 14.58 -14.08 -1.38
N THR A 24 13.63 -14.52 -0.56
CA THR A 24 13.82 -14.68 0.90
C THR A 24 13.22 -15.99 1.39
N ASP A 25 13.51 -16.35 2.64
CA ASP A 25 12.90 -17.50 3.33
C ASP A 25 11.63 -17.10 4.14
N HIS A 26 11.12 -15.89 3.93
CA HIS A 26 9.96 -15.40 4.67
C HIS A 26 8.66 -16.02 4.15
N SER A 27 7.65 -16.10 5.02
CA SER A 27 6.29 -16.49 4.68
C SER A 27 5.40 -15.26 4.61
N VAL A 28 4.40 -15.28 3.75
CA VAL A 28 3.46 -14.18 3.53
C VAL A 28 2.04 -14.62 3.81
N VAL A 29 1.30 -13.79 4.53
CA VAL A 29 -0.17 -13.83 4.63
C VAL A 29 -0.70 -12.62 3.88
N ASN A 30 -1.27 -12.84 2.71
CA ASN A 30 -1.86 -11.80 1.88
C ASN A 30 -3.31 -11.55 2.34
N VAL A 31 -3.61 -10.34 2.76
CA VAL A 31 -4.96 -9.89 3.15
C VAL A 31 -5.45 -8.89 2.12
N ASP A 32 -6.49 -9.23 1.38
CA ASP A 32 -7.06 -8.35 0.35
C ASP A 32 -8.57 -8.59 0.25
N LYS A 33 -9.36 -7.54 0.08
CA LYS A 33 -10.81 -7.68 -0.11
C LYS A 33 -11.23 -7.96 -1.54
N LEU A 34 -10.27 -7.89 -2.50
CA LEU A 34 -10.49 -8.08 -3.93
C LEU A 34 -11.50 -7.08 -4.52
N THR A 35 -11.11 -5.81 -4.49
CA THR A 35 -11.82 -4.75 -5.22
C THR A 35 -11.49 -4.82 -6.72
N TYR A 36 -11.96 -3.85 -7.49
CA TYR A 36 -11.75 -3.76 -8.93
C TYR A 36 -10.26 -3.83 -9.36
N ALA A 37 -9.33 -3.40 -8.51
CA ALA A 37 -7.89 -3.39 -8.78
C ALA A 37 -7.15 -4.61 -8.20
N GLY A 38 -7.83 -5.44 -7.40
CA GLY A 38 -7.26 -6.66 -6.82
C GLY A 38 -7.36 -7.83 -7.81
N ASN A 39 -6.21 -8.39 -8.22
CA ASN A 39 -6.15 -9.52 -9.15
C ASN A 39 -5.17 -10.58 -8.66
N LEU A 40 -5.69 -11.77 -8.30
CA LEU A 40 -4.88 -12.91 -7.86
C LEU A 40 -4.05 -13.55 -8.97
N GLU A 41 -4.36 -13.34 -10.25
CA GLU A 41 -3.55 -13.81 -11.38
C GLU A 41 -2.12 -13.23 -11.32
N SER A 42 -1.97 -12.01 -10.79
CA SER A 42 -0.66 -11.40 -10.56
C SER A 42 0.24 -12.18 -9.58
N LEU A 43 -0.34 -13.10 -8.82
CA LEU A 43 0.32 -13.95 -7.82
C LEU A 43 0.40 -15.44 -8.22
N GLU A 44 -0.09 -15.81 -9.40
CA GLU A 44 -0.15 -17.22 -9.87
C GLU A 44 1.22 -17.91 -9.74
N SER A 45 2.31 -17.21 -10.08
CA SER A 45 3.66 -17.77 -10.02
C SER A 45 4.15 -18.12 -8.61
N VAL A 46 3.47 -17.69 -7.56
CA VAL A 46 3.82 -17.94 -6.15
C VAL A 46 2.65 -18.54 -5.34
N ALA A 47 1.47 -18.65 -5.93
CA ALA A 47 0.26 -19.11 -5.25
C ALA A 47 0.38 -20.54 -4.68
N ALA A 48 1.15 -21.42 -5.33
CA ALA A 48 1.37 -22.79 -4.86
C ALA A 48 2.48 -22.92 -3.79
N SER A 49 3.12 -21.82 -3.41
CA SER A 49 4.17 -21.85 -2.38
C SER A 49 3.61 -22.19 -1.00
N PRO A 50 4.18 -23.14 -0.24
CA PRO A 50 3.76 -23.42 1.14
C PRO A 50 4.01 -22.24 2.09
N ARG A 51 4.75 -21.23 1.64
CA ARG A 51 5.04 -19.98 2.38
C ARG A 51 4.06 -18.84 2.06
N TYR A 52 3.06 -19.09 1.20
CA TYR A 52 2.03 -18.11 0.84
C TYR A 52 0.66 -18.56 1.35
N ALA A 53 -0.07 -17.65 1.97
CA ALA A 53 -1.48 -17.84 2.35
C ALA A 53 -2.28 -16.61 1.91
N PHE A 54 -3.55 -16.81 1.56
CA PHE A 54 -4.47 -15.76 1.18
C PHE A 54 -5.69 -15.74 2.11
N GLU A 55 -6.05 -14.54 2.57
CA GLU A 55 -7.25 -14.25 3.37
C GLU A 55 -8.03 -13.13 2.68
N GLN A 56 -9.24 -13.45 2.23
CA GLN A 56 -10.13 -12.44 1.64
C GLN A 56 -10.84 -11.67 2.75
N VAL A 57 -10.25 -10.55 3.17
CA VAL A 57 -10.72 -9.74 4.29
C VAL A 57 -10.62 -8.25 3.96
N ASP A 58 -11.66 -7.49 4.33
CA ASP A 58 -11.64 -6.02 4.33
C ASP A 58 -10.94 -5.52 5.59
N ILE A 59 -9.97 -4.61 5.43
CA ILE A 59 -9.25 -3.99 6.56
C ILE A 59 -10.16 -3.16 7.47
N CYS A 60 -11.36 -2.80 7.03
CA CYS A 60 -12.39 -2.17 7.86
C CYS A 60 -13.09 -3.16 8.80
N ASN A 61 -12.95 -4.47 8.58
CA ASN A 61 -13.57 -5.50 9.41
C ASN A 61 -12.67 -5.92 10.57
N ARG A 62 -12.86 -5.32 11.72
CA ARG A 62 -12.07 -5.56 12.93
C ARG A 62 -12.04 -7.02 13.37
N ALA A 63 -13.19 -7.67 13.40
CA ALA A 63 -13.30 -9.06 13.88
C ALA A 63 -12.53 -10.04 12.97
N GLU A 64 -12.61 -9.85 11.66
CA GLU A 64 -11.86 -10.67 10.71
C GLU A 64 -10.35 -10.42 10.80
N LEU A 65 -9.92 -9.17 10.99
CA LEU A 65 -8.49 -8.88 11.21
C LEU A 65 -7.97 -9.57 12.48
N GLU A 66 -8.71 -9.50 13.59
CA GLU A 66 -8.34 -10.19 14.84
C GLU A 66 -8.25 -11.71 14.65
N ARG A 67 -9.19 -12.30 13.90
CA ARG A 67 -9.13 -13.72 13.50
C ARG A 67 -7.85 -14.03 12.71
N VAL A 68 -7.51 -13.21 11.72
CA VAL A 68 -6.30 -13.38 10.89
C VAL A 68 -5.03 -13.29 11.75
N PHE A 69 -4.92 -12.28 12.61
CA PHE A 69 -3.78 -12.16 13.53
C PHE A 69 -3.65 -13.37 14.45
N ALA A 70 -4.76 -13.85 15.01
CA ALA A 70 -4.76 -15.02 15.90
C ALA A 70 -4.36 -16.32 15.18
N ALA A 71 -4.87 -16.53 13.95
CA ALA A 71 -4.61 -17.73 13.16
C ALA A 71 -3.17 -17.77 12.63
N HIS A 72 -2.67 -16.65 12.10
CA HIS A 72 -1.40 -16.62 11.39
C HIS A 72 -0.21 -16.18 12.24
N LYS A 73 -0.42 -15.40 13.30
CA LYS A 73 0.61 -14.92 14.22
C LYS A 73 1.80 -14.26 13.50
N PRO A 74 1.57 -13.20 12.72
CA PRO A 74 2.63 -12.56 11.93
C PRO A 74 3.68 -11.90 12.82
N ASP A 75 4.92 -11.89 12.34
CA ASP A 75 6.05 -11.20 12.98
C ASP A 75 6.15 -9.72 12.57
N ALA A 76 5.52 -9.35 11.43
CA ALA A 76 5.45 -7.98 10.93
C ALA A 76 4.18 -7.77 10.08
N VAL A 77 3.82 -6.51 9.91
CA VAL A 77 2.74 -6.06 9.01
C VAL A 77 3.31 -5.10 7.98
N MET A 78 2.97 -5.29 6.70
CA MET A 78 3.20 -4.33 5.62
C MET A 78 1.84 -3.90 5.06
N HIS A 79 1.49 -2.64 5.24
CA HIS A 79 0.16 -2.11 4.94
C HIS A 79 0.15 -1.35 3.63
N LEU A 80 -0.35 -2.02 2.56
CA LEU A 80 -0.48 -1.45 1.21
C LEU A 80 -1.94 -1.31 0.76
N ALA A 81 -2.91 -1.88 1.50
CA ALA A 81 -4.32 -1.77 1.14
C ALA A 81 -4.79 -0.31 1.17
N ALA A 82 -5.26 0.21 0.05
CA ALA A 82 -5.76 1.56 -0.10
C ALA A 82 -6.64 1.69 -1.34
N GLU A 83 -7.60 2.59 -1.32
CA GLU A 83 -8.12 3.19 -2.54
C GLU A 83 -7.10 4.19 -3.08
N SER A 84 -6.75 4.11 -4.39
CA SER A 84 -5.55 4.77 -4.92
C SER A 84 -5.73 5.53 -6.24
N HIS A 85 -6.96 5.66 -6.76
CA HIS A 85 -7.21 6.36 -8.02
C HIS A 85 -7.66 7.80 -7.77
N VAL A 86 -6.81 8.79 -8.09
CA VAL A 86 -7.06 10.20 -7.79
C VAL A 86 -8.39 10.68 -8.37
N ASP A 87 -8.67 10.44 -9.68
CA ASP A 87 -9.92 10.89 -10.31
C ASP A 87 -11.16 10.30 -9.63
N ARG A 88 -11.12 9.00 -9.28
CA ARG A 88 -12.21 8.38 -8.50
C ARG A 88 -12.38 9.01 -7.12
N SER A 89 -11.32 9.56 -6.53
CA SER A 89 -11.42 10.24 -5.24
C SER A 89 -12.15 11.58 -5.34
N ILE A 90 -12.12 12.22 -6.50
CA ILE A 90 -12.83 13.46 -6.77
C ILE A 90 -14.35 13.20 -6.87
N ASP A 91 -14.72 12.13 -7.58
CA ASP A 91 -16.13 11.76 -7.78
C ASP A 91 -16.76 11.06 -6.57
N GLY A 92 -15.95 10.36 -5.75
CA GLY A 92 -16.43 9.52 -4.66
C GLY A 92 -15.48 9.42 -3.47
N ALA A 93 -15.20 10.53 -2.79
CA ALA A 93 -14.25 10.62 -1.68
C ALA A 93 -14.56 9.68 -0.48
N ALA A 94 -15.83 9.30 -0.29
CA ALA A 94 -16.25 8.49 0.86
C ALA A 94 -15.52 7.15 0.95
N ALA A 95 -15.33 6.46 -0.18
CA ALA A 95 -14.61 5.18 -0.23
C ALA A 95 -13.13 5.33 0.20
N PHE A 96 -12.52 6.48 -0.11
CA PHE A 96 -11.14 6.78 0.29
C PHE A 96 -11.03 7.07 1.78
N ILE A 97 -11.99 7.79 2.35
CA ILE A 97 -12.06 8.01 3.80
C ILE A 97 -12.25 6.69 4.53
N GLU A 98 -13.20 5.87 4.10
CA GLU A 98 -13.50 4.57 4.71
C GLU A 98 -12.26 3.64 4.63
N THR A 99 -11.72 3.41 3.44
CA THR A 99 -10.61 2.47 3.29
C THR A 99 -9.31 3.02 3.85
N ASN A 100 -8.91 4.25 3.48
CA ASN A 100 -7.57 4.74 3.80
C ASN A 100 -7.46 5.27 5.23
N ILE A 101 -8.54 5.82 5.81
CA ILE A 101 -8.52 6.36 7.17
C ILE A 101 -9.09 5.35 8.16
N VAL A 102 -10.37 4.95 7.99
CA VAL A 102 -11.03 4.05 8.92
C VAL A 102 -10.41 2.65 8.86
N GLY A 103 -10.12 2.14 7.67
CA GLY A 103 -9.44 0.86 7.49
C GLY A 103 -8.03 0.83 8.10
N THR A 104 -7.23 1.89 7.91
CA THR A 104 -5.91 2.03 8.56
C THR A 104 -6.04 2.08 10.08
N TYR A 105 -6.99 2.87 10.61
CA TYR A 105 -7.29 2.90 12.04
C TYR A 105 -7.63 1.50 12.57
N THR A 106 -8.52 0.80 11.88
CA THR A 106 -8.99 -0.53 12.29
C THR A 106 -7.84 -1.55 12.30
N LEU A 107 -6.99 -1.51 11.27
CA LEU A 107 -5.81 -2.37 11.20
C LEU A 107 -4.77 -2.04 12.28
N LEU A 108 -4.52 -0.75 12.55
CA LEU A 108 -3.64 -0.31 13.63
C LEU A 108 -4.11 -0.80 15.00
N GLU A 109 -5.41 -0.73 15.28
CA GLU A 109 -5.98 -1.22 16.53
C GLU A 109 -5.88 -2.76 16.64
N ALA A 110 -6.13 -3.50 15.55
CA ALA A 110 -5.95 -4.95 15.53
C ALA A 110 -4.48 -5.33 15.76
N ALA A 111 -3.57 -4.66 15.06
CA ALA A 111 -2.13 -4.89 15.21
C ALA A 111 -1.65 -4.54 16.63
N ARG A 112 -2.11 -3.42 17.20
CA ARG A 112 -1.76 -3.01 18.57
C ARG A 112 -2.24 -4.03 19.61
N ALA A 113 -3.49 -4.47 19.52
CA ALA A 113 -4.04 -5.47 20.43
C ALA A 113 -3.27 -6.81 20.37
N TYR A 114 -2.92 -7.24 19.16
CA TYR A 114 -2.10 -8.41 18.93
C TYR A 114 -0.67 -8.24 19.49
N TRP A 115 0.01 -7.12 19.13
CA TRP A 115 1.37 -6.81 19.55
C TRP A 115 1.52 -6.76 21.08
N GLN A 116 0.55 -6.18 21.78
CA GLN A 116 0.56 -6.12 23.25
C GLN A 116 0.56 -7.50 23.94
N GLN A 117 0.02 -8.52 23.25
CA GLN A 117 -0.03 -9.90 23.77
C GLN A 117 1.21 -10.73 23.38
N MET A 118 2.12 -10.19 22.57
CA MET A 118 3.33 -10.90 22.16
C MET A 118 4.33 -11.04 23.32
N PRO A 119 5.13 -12.14 23.35
CA PRO A 119 6.31 -12.20 24.21
C PRO A 119 7.26 -11.03 23.95
N SER A 120 7.96 -10.56 24.98
CA SER A 120 8.81 -9.35 24.91
C SER A 120 9.78 -9.35 23.71
N GLU A 121 10.52 -10.43 23.51
CA GLU A 121 11.50 -10.56 22.41
C GLU A 121 10.85 -10.38 21.03
N LYS A 122 9.67 -10.97 20.81
CA LYS A 122 8.93 -10.84 19.56
C LYS A 122 8.31 -9.46 19.40
N ARG A 123 7.82 -8.89 20.51
CA ARG A 123 7.24 -7.56 20.55
C ARG A 123 8.26 -6.49 20.16
N ASP A 124 9.49 -6.60 20.63
CA ASP A 124 10.57 -5.65 20.32
C ASP A 124 11.03 -5.74 18.86
N ALA A 125 10.95 -6.93 18.26
CA ALA A 125 11.26 -7.17 16.85
C ALA A 125 10.11 -6.84 15.89
N PHE A 126 8.86 -6.75 16.38
CA PHE A 126 7.68 -6.47 15.54
C PHE A 126 7.81 -5.13 14.83
N ARG A 127 7.31 -5.05 13.59
CA ARG A 127 7.21 -3.79 12.84
C ARG A 127 5.86 -3.72 12.12
N PHE A 128 5.26 -2.53 12.19
CA PHE A 128 4.13 -2.14 11.36
C PHE A 128 4.62 -1.13 10.31
N HIS A 129 4.78 -1.59 9.09
CA HIS A 129 5.26 -0.77 7.98
C HIS A 129 4.07 -0.28 7.15
N HIS A 130 3.86 1.02 7.11
CA HIS A 130 2.83 1.68 6.29
C HIS A 130 3.44 2.20 5.00
N ILE A 131 2.93 1.76 3.87
CA ILE A 131 3.36 2.20 2.55
C ILE A 131 2.45 3.33 2.08
N SER A 132 3.00 4.53 2.01
CA SER A 132 2.34 5.76 1.61
C SER A 132 2.81 6.21 0.22
N THR A 133 2.64 7.48 -0.09
CA THR A 133 2.90 8.08 -1.40
C THR A 133 3.56 9.46 -1.22
N ASP A 134 4.34 9.88 -2.20
CA ASP A 134 4.88 11.24 -2.31
C ASP A 134 3.79 12.30 -2.49
N GLU A 135 2.60 11.94 -2.97
CA GLU A 135 1.48 12.86 -3.15
C GLU A 135 0.99 13.53 -1.84
N VAL A 136 1.39 13.02 -0.68
CA VAL A 136 1.12 13.67 0.62
C VAL A 136 1.87 14.99 0.79
N TYR A 137 2.96 15.20 0.04
CA TYR A 137 3.78 16.41 0.09
C TYR A 137 3.24 17.53 -0.82
N GLY A 138 2.33 17.21 -1.75
CA GLY A 138 1.82 18.17 -2.74
C GLY A 138 2.73 18.34 -3.96
N ASP A 139 2.78 19.55 -4.51
CA ASP A 139 3.52 19.83 -5.75
C ASP A 139 4.83 20.57 -5.46
N LEU A 140 5.87 20.26 -6.24
CA LEU A 140 7.10 21.04 -6.31
C LEU A 140 6.93 22.12 -7.40
N HIS A 141 6.75 23.38 -7.00
CA HIS A 141 6.50 24.47 -7.93
C HIS A 141 7.81 25.03 -8.50
N GLY A 142 8.27 24.43 -9.62
CA GLY A 142 9.36 25.00 -10.43
C GLY A 142 10.72 25.07 -9.75
N SER A 143 10.95 24.27 -8.71
CA SER A 143 12.24 24.15 -8.04
C SER A 143 12.92 22.84 -8.43
N ASP A 144 14.25 22.81 -8.33
CA ASP A 144 15.04 21.57 -8.41
C ASP A 144 15.06 20.82 -7.07
N ASP A 145 14.24 21.26 -6.09
CA ASP A 145 14.17 20.65 -4.77
C ASP A 145 13.50 19.27 -4.85
N LEU A 146 13.91 18.38 -3.96
CA LEU A 146 13.35 17.04 -3.82
C LEU A 146 12.53 16.95 -2.53
N PHE A 147 11.53 16.08 -2.51
CA PHE A 147 10.88 15.71 -1.27
C PHE A 147 11.84 14.96 -0.34
N THR A 148 11.78 15.29 0.94
CA THR A 148 12.57 14.68 2.01
C THR A 148 11.66 14.30 3.17
N GLU A 149 12.18 13.58 4.15
CA GLU A 149 11.45 13.19 5.36
C GLU A 149 11.00 14.39 6.21
N THR A 150 11.55 15.57 5.97
CA THR A 150 11.21 16.83 6.66
C THR A 150 10.31 17.75 5.84
N THR A 151 10.00 17.40 4.60
CA THR A 151 9.07 18.17 3.76
C THR A 151 7.68 18.21 4.41
N PRO A 152 7.08 19.39 4.59
CA PRO A 152 5.73 19.52 5.14
C PRO A 152 4.69 18.84 4.24
N TYR A 153 3.69 18.21 4.83
CA TYR A 153 2.55 17.66 4.09
C TYR A 153 1.66 18.78 3.57
N ALA A 154 1.33 18.72 2.28
CA ALA A 154 0.46 19.67 1.58
C ALA A 154 -0.43 18.95 0.55
N PRO A 155 -1.23 17.94 0.95
CA PRO A 155 -2.02 17.14 0.02
C PRO A 155 -3.07 17.99 -0.71
N SER A 156 -3.24 17.77 -2.02
CA SER A 156 -4.09 18.57 -2.90
C SER A 156 -5.32 17.83 -3.46
N SER A 157 -5.48 16.54 -3.16
CA SER A 157 -6.63 15.74 -3.60
C SER A 157 -7.27 14.98 -2.44
N PRO A 158 -8.55 14.52 -2.55
CA PRO A 158 -9.15 13.66 -1.52
C PRO A 158 -8.33 12.37 -1.28
N TYR A 159 -7.74 11.78 -2.31
CA TYR A 159 -6.82 10.65 -2.19
C TYR A 159 -5.60 11.02 -1.33
N SER A 160 -4.83 12.04 -1.75
CA SER A 160 -3.60 12.42 -1.03
C SER A 160 -3.90 12.89 0.40
N ALA A 161 -5.03 13.57 0.63
CA ALA A 161 -5.48 13.95 1.97
C ALA A 161 -5.82 12.73 2.83
N SER A 162 -6.44 11.69 2.27
CA SER A 162 -6.72 10.44 2.99
C SER A 162 -5.44 9.68 3.34
N LYS A 163 -4.44 9.67 2.44
CA LYS A 163 -3.11 9.08 2.70
C LYS A 163 -2.34 9.85 3.76
N ALA A 164 -2.31 11.19 3.68
CA ALA A 164 -1.71 12.02 4.71
C ALA A 164 -2.36 11.80 6.10
N SER A 165 -3.69 11.64 6.12
CA SER A 165 -4.41 11.31 7.35
C SER A 165 -3.99 9.95 7.93
N SER A 166 -3.86 8.91 7.09
CA SER A 166 -3.37 7.60 7.54
C SER A 166 -1.92 7.65 8.04
N ASP A 167 -1.05 8.42 7.39
CA ASP A 167 0.33 8.62 7.87
C ASP A 167 0.35 9.26 9.28
N HIS A 168 -0.51 10.25 9.51
CA HIS A 168 -0.65 10.87 10.83
C HIS A 168 -1.18 9.90 11.89
N LEU A 169 -2.14 9.02 11.54
CA LEU A 169 -2.59 7.95 12.44
C LEU A 169 -1.45 7.00 12.80
N VAL A 170 -0.68 6.53 11.82
CA VAL A 170 0.46 5.63 12.05
C VAL A 170 1.50 6.27 12.98
N ARG A 171 1.84 7.54 12.76
CA ARG A 171 2.73 8.30 13.65
C ARG A 171 2.17 8.47 15.07
N ALA A 172 0.85 8.70 15.18
CA ALA A 172 0.20 8.84 16.47
C ALA A 172 0.23 7.52 17.27
N TRP A 173 0.04 6.36 16.61
CA TRP A 173 0.13 5.04 17.25
C TRP A 173 1.53 4.75 17.82
N LEU A 174 2.58 5.15 17.08
CA LEU A 174 3.94 5.08 17.62
C LEU A 174 4.11 5.98 18.86
N ARG A 175 3.72 7.24 18.75
CA ARG A 175 3.96 8.24 19.79
C ARG A 175 3.13 8.02 21.06
N THR A 176 1.89 7.58 20.89
CA THR A 176 0.93 7.42 21.99
C THR A 176 1.00 6.04 22.65
N TYR A 177 1.13 5.00 21.84
CA TYR A 177 1.01 3.62 22.32
C TYR A 177 2.31 2.83 22.23
N GLY A 178 3.35 3.36 21.60
CA GLY A 178 4.63 2.71 21.43
C GLY A 178 4.63 1.58 20.39
N LEU A 179 3.56 1.45 19.58
CA LEU A 179 3.55 0.46 18.48
C LEU A 179 4.69 0.78 17.51
N PRO A 180 5.63 -0.15 17.27
CA PRO A 180 6.81 0.15 16.44
C PRO A 180 6.42 0.23 14.97
N THR A 181 6.19 1.45 14.49
CA THR A 181 5.77 1.74 13.12
C THR A 181 6.88 2.39 12.31
N LEU A 182 6.82 2.20 11.00
CA LEU A 182 7.58 2.99 10.02
C LEU A 182 6.68 3.34 8.83
N ILE A 183 7.04 4.41 8.11
CA ILE A 183 6.31 4.90 6.95
C ILE A 183 7.32 5.08 5.82
N THR A 184 6.95 4.64 4.62
CA THR A 184 7.68 4.94 3.38
C THR A 184 6.76 5.64 2.40
N ASN A 185 7.28 6.66 1.72
CA ASN A 185 6.56 7.44 0.72
C ASN A 185 7.25 7.21 -0.64
N CYS A 186 6.68 6.36 -1.48
CA CYS A 186 7.22 6.10 -2.81
C CYS A 186 6.64 7.07 -3.85
N SER A 187 7.41 7.35 -4.90
CA SER A 187 6.94 8.01 -6.10
C SER A 187 6.05 7.10 -6.96
N ASN A 188 5.60 7.57 -8.12
CA ASN A 188 4.74 6.80 -8.99
C ASN A 188 5.42 5.50 -9.45
N ASN A 189 4.79 4.36 -9.22
CA ASN A 189 5.33 3.08 -9.63
C ASN A 189 4.87 2.70 -11.04
N TYR A 190 5.72 2.00 -11.79
CA TYR A 190 5.40 1.39 -13.08
C TYR A 190 5.97 -0.02 -13.18
N GLY A 191 5.41 -0.86 -14.05
CA GLY A 191 5.93 -2.20 -14.30
C GLY A 191 4.86 -3.26 -14.58
N PRO A 192 5.24 -4.56 -14.57
CA PRO A 192 4.33 -5.68 -14.79
C PRO A 192 3.16 -5.71 -13.82
N TYR A 193 1.97 -6.04 -14.35
CA TYR A 193 0.69 -6.10 -13.62
C TYR A 193 0.15 -4.74 -13.15
N HIS A 194 0.67 -3.62 -13.68
CA HIS A 194 0.09 -2.31 -13.43
C HIS A 194 -1.33 -2.25 -13.99
N PHE A 195 -2.30 -1.77 -13.17
CA PHE A 195 -3.71 -1.79 -13.54
C PHE A 195 -3.98 -0.92 -14.79
N PRO A 196 -4.79 -1.40 -15.77
CA PRO A 196 -4.92 -0.79 -17.11
C PRO A 196 -5.48 0.64 -17.16
N GLU A 197 -6.13 1.12 -16.10
CA GLU A 197 -6.62 2.50 -16.04
C GLU A 197 -5.53 3.54 -15.74
N LYS A 198 -4.35 3.10 -15.31
CA LYS A 198 -3.23 3.99 -15.00
C LYS A 198 -2.49 4.42 -16.28
N LEU A 199 -1.83 5.57 -16.20
CA LEU A 199 -1.27 6.27 -17.37
C LEU A 199 -0.45 5.36 -18.29
N ILE A 200 0.59 4.71 -17.78
CA ILE A 200 1.53 3.95 -18.62
C ILE A 200 0.84 2.76 -19.30
N PRO A 201 0.15 1.83 -18.60
CA PRO A 201 -0.51 0.72 -19.28
C PRO A 201 -1.66 1.18 -20.18
N LEU A 202 -2.40 2.23 -19.83
CA LEU A 202 -3.45 2.81 -20.67
C LEU A 202 -2.87 3.30 -22.02
N MET A 203 -1.77 4.05 -21.97
CA MET A 203 -1.10 4.54 -23.18
C MET A 203 -0.60 3.39 -24.07
N ILE A 204 -0.03 2.34 -23.47
CA ILE A 204 0.44 1.16 -24.21
C ILE A 204 -0.74 0.47 -24.91
N LEU A 205 -1.83 0.20 -24.18
CA LEU A 205 -3.00 -0.47 -24.73
C LEU A 205 -3.66 0.32 -25.85
N ASN A 206 -3.84 1.64 -25.66
CA ASN A 206 -4.41 2.50 -26.67
C ASN A 206 -3.52 2.57 -27.93
N ALA A 207 -2.20 2.70 -27.76
CA ALA A 207 -1.26 2.71 -28.88
C ALA A 207 -1.31 1.39 -29.68
N LEU A 208 -1.35 0.25 -28.98
CA LEU A 208 -1.47 -1.07 -29.63
C LEU A 208 -2.81 -1.26 -30.37
N ALA A 209 -3.89 -0.69 -29.82
CA ALA A 209 -5.22 -0.73 -30.42
C ALA A 209 -5.44 0.32 -31.52
N GLY A 210 -4.47 1.22 -31.76
CA GLY A 210 -4.61 2.32 -32.72
C GLY A 210 -5.66 3.37 -32.30
N THR A 211 -6.00 3.44 -31.00
CA THR A 211 -6.93 4.44 -30.46
C THR A 211 -6.20 5.70 -29.99
N PRO A 212 -6.88 6.87 -29.94
CA PRO A 212 -6.26 8.11 -29.47
C PRO A 212 -5.67 7.99 -28.06
N LEU A 213 -4.49 8.59 -27.87
CA LEU A 213 -3.84 8.65 -26.55
C LEU A 213 -4.41 9.84 -25.77
N PRO A 214 -5.03 9.63 -24.57
CA PRO A 214 -5.55 10.73 -23.77
C PRO A 214 -4.40 11.55 -23.18
N VAL A 215 -4.49 12.88 -23.32
CA VAL A 215 -3.56 13.82 -22.69
C VAL A 215 -4.35 14.60 -21.65
N TYR A 216 -3.93 14.52 -20.38
CA TYR A 216 -4.56 15.25 -19.29
C TYR A 216 -4.04 16.70 -19.26
N GLY A 217 -4.95 17.66 -19.12
CA GLY A 217 -4.63 19.08 -19.08
C GLY A 217 -3.87 19.52 -20.33
N ASN A 218 -2.72 20.17 -20.17
CA ASN A 218 -1.83 20.62 -21.24
C ASN A 218 -0.64 19.65 -21.49
N GLY A 219 -0.60 18.51 -20.80
CA GLY A 219 0.46 17.51 -20.95
C GLY A 219 1.83 17.89 -20.36
N GLN A 220 1.89 18.93 -19.53
CA GLN A 220 3.14 19.41 -18.92
C GLN A 220 3.39 18.88 -17.50
N GLN A 221 2.55 17.97 -17.02
CA GLN A 221 2.74 17.36 -15.70
C GLN A 221 4.02 16.54 -15.67
N ILE A 222 4.87 16.82 -14.70
CA ILE A 222 6.09 16.07 -14.42
C ILE A 222 5.80 15.05 -13.35
N ARG A 223 6.33 13.82 -13.50
CA ARG A 223 6.22 12.73 -12.54
C ARG A 223 7.57 12.04 -12.42
N ASP A 224 7.91 11.67 -11.19
CA ASP A 224 8.99 10.73 -10.92
C ASP A 224 8.46 9.29 -11.00
N TRP A 225 9.23 8.40 -11.63
CA TRP A 225 8.82 7.03 -11.89
C TRP A 225 9.80 6.02 -11.31
N LEU A 226 9.27 5.14 -10.45
CA LEU A 226 10.01 4.05 -9.81
C LEU A 226 9.57 2.71 -10.37
N PHE A 227 10.53 1.88 -10.82
CA PHE A 227 10.21 0.53 -11.26
C PHE A 227 9.72 -0.32 -10.07
N VAL A 228 8.60 -1.00 -10.23
CA VAL A 228 7.90 -1.67 -9.12
C VAL A 228 8.72 -2.76 -8.43
N GLU A 229 9.59 -3.47 -9.18
CA GLU A 229 10.47 -4.49 -8.59
C GLU A 229 11.60 -3.85 -7.75
N ASP A 230 12.07 -2.65 -8.13
CA ASP A 230 13.03 -1.89 -7.32
C ASP A 230 12.38 -1.37 -6.04
N ASN A 231 11.13 -0.88 -6.13
CA ASN A 231 10.34 -0.53 -4.95
C ASN A 231 10.14 -1.74 -4.02
N ALA A 232 9.71 -2.87 -4.58
CA ALA A 232 9.53 -4.11 -3.80
C ALA A 232 10.82 -4.59 -3.10
N ARG A 233 11.98 -4.33 -3.70
CA ARG A 233 13.28 -4.64 -3.09
C ARG A 233 13.67 -3.65 -1.99
N ALA A 234 13.25 -2.39 -2.10
CA ALA A 234 13.52 -1.35 -1.11
C ALA A 234 12.66 -1.50 0.16
N LEU A 235 11.41 -2.01 0.00
CA LEU A 235 10.47 -2.27 1.09
C LEU A 235 10.90 -3.47 1.94
#